data_ee1d75b0d089314551d6cc62fcd55c05
#
_entry.id   ee1d75b0d089314551d6cc62fcd55c05
#
_cell.length_a   1.000
_cell.length_b   1.000
_cell.length_c   1.000
_cell.angle_alpha   90.00
_cell.angle_beta   90.00
_cell.angle_gamma   90.00
#
_symmetry.space_group_name_H-M   'P 1'
#
loop_
_entity.id
_entity.type
_entity.pdbx_description
1 polymer ?
#
loop_
_entity_poly.entity_id
_entity_poly.type
_entity_poly.pdbx_seq_one_letter_code
_entity_poly.pdbx_strand_id
1 'polypeptide(L)'
;MDVIDGSQLHIADAVYAFQLDGKGGVTPIGPQDSITSQQPGWLHLDYAHPASQQWLSETPLLPDSVRDALAGDSTRPRVARQGDGTMITLRGINFNVNSRPDQLVTFRVFITDKLIVSTRHRKVYSIDEVVDELQSGVGPTDCGSWLVEVSDALTDHASEFIEDLHDKIIDLEDALLDQQIPERGQLALIRKQLIVLRRYMAPQRDVFARLASDRLVWMSDDDRRRMQDIADRLGRGLDDLDGSIARTAILADEITSVLADAMNRRTYTMSLLAMVFLPATFLTGLFGVNLGGIPGGDKPFGFALFCLLLVALGAGVTWWLKRSRWL
;
A
#
# COMPACT_ATOMS: atom_id res chain seq x y z
N MET A 1 -31.13 20.88 -22.33
CA MET A 1 -30.16 21.95 -22.62
C MET A 1 -29.19 21.35 -23.61
N ASP A 2 -29.34 21.69 -24.87
CA ASP A 2 -28.67 20.93 -25.94
C ASP A 2 -27.25 21.41 -26.30
N VAL A 3 -26.81 22.52 -25.74
CA VAL A 3 -25.50 23.11 -26.01
C VAL A 3 -24.97 23.75 -24.73
N ILE A 4 -23.72 23.41 -24.35
CA ILE A 4 -22.98 24.07 -23.26
C ILE A 4 -22.05 25.11 -23.89
N ASP A 5 -22.11 26.34 -23.42
CA ASP A 5 -21.17 27.39 -23.83
C ASP A 5 -19.78 27.10 -23.27
N GLY A 6 -18.77 27.07 -24.12
CA GLY A 6 -17.38 26.83 -23.77
C GLY A 6 -16.83 27.81 -22.73
N SER A 7 -17.39 29.05 -22.68
CA SER A 7 -17.03 30.01 -21.63
C SER A 7 -17.27 29.49 -20.20
N GLN A 8 -18.25 28.58 -20.03
CA GLN A 8 -18.58 27.97 -18.73
C GLN A 8 -17.61 26.85 -18.32
N LEU A 9 -16.87 26.26 -19.28
CA LEU A 9 -15.86 25.24 -19.04
C LEU A 9 -14.44 25.75 -19.25
N HIS A 10 -14.26 26.95 -19.76
CA HIS A 10 -12.96 27.58 -19.87
C HIS A 10 -12.57 28.23 -18.54
N ILE A 11 -11.63 27.62 -17.84
CA ILE A 11 -11.16 28.07 -16.54
C ILE A 11 -9.66 28.29 -16.62
N ALA A 12 -9.21 29.47 -16.14
CA ALA A 12 -7.79 29.70 -15.92
C ALA A 12 -7.27 28.65 -14.91
N ASP A 13 -6.15 28.02 -15.23
CA ASP A 13 -5.50 27.02 -14.39
C ASP A 13 -6.30 25.70 -14.20
N ALA A 14 -7.27 25.37 -15.08
CA ALA A 14 -7.78 24.00 -15.18
C ALA A 14 -6.62 23.05 -15.50
N VAL A 15 -6.63 21.84 -14.91
CA VAL A 15 -5.63 20.82 -15.24
C VAL A 15 -5.83 20.37 -16.69
N TYR A 16 -7.08 20.06 -17.04
CA TYR A 16 -7.50 19.76 -18.41
C TYR A 16 -8.90 20.36 -18.66
N ALA A 17 -9.10 20.88 -19.86
CA ALA A 17 -10.41 21.29 -20.39
C ALA A 17 -10.48 20.81 -21.84
N PHE A 18 -11.16 19.70 -22.09
CA PHE A 18 -11.18 19.00 -23.37
C PHE A 18 -12.58 18.72 -23.84
N GLN A 19 -12.75 18.72 -25.15
CA GLN A 19 -13.91 18.17 -25.84
C GLN A 19 -13.49 16.86 -26.52
N LEU A 20 -14.21 15.78 -26.25
CA LEU A 20 -14.01 14.50 -26.93
C LEU A 20 -14.55 14.63 -28.38
N ASP A 21 -13.81 14.09 -29.35
CA ASP A 21 -14.20 14.14 -30.75
C ASP A 21 -15.13 12.99 -31.19
N GLY A 22 -15.44 12.07 -30.28
CA GLY A 22 -16.25 10.89 -30.55
C GLY A 22 -15.54 9.80 -31.38
N LYS A 23 -14.21 9.92 -31.59
CA LYS A 23 -13.40 8.99 -32.40
C LYS A 23 -12.13 8.55 -31.67
N GLY A 24 -11.99 8.92 -30.42
CA GLY A 24 -10.84 8.60 -29.58
C GLY A 24 -9.83 9.73 -29.39
N GLY A 25 -10.13 10.91 -29.96
CA GLY A 25 -9.30 12.09 -29.80
C GLY A 25 -9.96 13.19 -28.96
N VAL A 26 -9.19 14.24 -28.64
CA VAL A 26 -9.64 15.41 -27.90
C VAL A 26 -9.18 16.72 -28.55
N THR A 27 -9.95 17.75 -28.30
CA THR A 27 -9.57 19.16 -28.59
C THR A 27 -9.68 19.99 -27.33
N PRO A 28 -8.73 20.91 -27.06
CA PRO A 28 -8.86 21.85 -25.94
C PRO A 28 -10.13 22.73 -26.10
N ILE A 29 -10.83 22.99 -24.99
CA ILE A 29 -12.00 23.85 -24.95
C ILE A 29 -11.56 25.31 -24.80
N GLY A 30 -11.89 26.14 -25.78
CA GLY A 30 -11.72 27.59 -25.71
C GLY A 30 -12.98 28.30 -25.16
N PRO A 31 -12.86 29.61 -24.81
CA PRO A 31 -13.96 30.36 -24.22
C PRO A 31 -15.12 30.63 -25.19
N GLN A 32 -14.92 30.45 -26.51
CA GLN A 32 -15.94 30.68 -27.55
C GLN A 32 -16.46 29.37 -28.17
N ASP A 33 -16.00 28.23 -27.69
CA ASP A 33 -16.40 26.93 -28.20
C ASP A 33 -17.79 26.57 -27.70
N SER A 34 -18.52 25.77 -28.46
CA SER A 34 -19.83 25.24 -28.11
C SER A 34 -19.74 23.70 -28.03
N ILE A 35 -20.08 23.16 -26.88
CA ILE A 35 -20.11 21.72 -26.66
C ILE A 35 -21.51 21.21 -26.98
N THR A 36 -21.60 20.34 -27.97
CA THR A 36 -22.88 19.73 -28.38
C THR A 36 -23.14 18.44 -27.61
N SER A 37 -24.39 17.97 -27.62
CA SER A 37 -24.79 16.70 -27.00
C SER A 37 -24.12 15.44 -27.58
N GLN A 38 -23.52 15.59 -28.78
CA GLN A 38 -22.82 14.49 -29.46
C GLN A 38 -21.33 14.41 -29.11
N GLN A 39 -20.80 15.44 -28.47
CA GLN A 39 -19.36 15.57 -28.15
C GLN A 39 -19.22 16.06 -26.71
N PRO A 40 -19.06 15.13 -25.77
CA PRO A 40 -18.99 15.49 -24.36
C PRO A 40 -17.78 16.38 -24.05
N GLY A 41 -17.98 17.32 -23.13
CA GLY A 41 -16.92 18.12 -22.55
C GLY A 41 -16.37 17.46 -21.30
N TRP A 42 -15.05 17.49 -21.13
CA TRP A 42 -14.35 17.02 -19.93
C TRP A 42 -13.57 18.17 -19.30
N LEU A 43 -13.88 18.47 -18.03
CA LEU A 43 -13.17 19.43 -17.21
C LEU A 43 -12.52 18.69 -16.02
N HIS A 44 -11.21 18.82 -15.89
CA HIS A 44 -10.45 18.26 -14.79
C HIS A 44 -9.78 19.35 -13.96
N LEU A 45 -10.09 19.40 -12.67
CA LEU A 45 -9.70 20.47 -11.76
C LEU A 45 -8.86 19.97 -10.59
N ASP A 46 -7.93 20.80 -10.12
CA ASP A 46 -7.41 20.69 -8.77
C ASP A 46 -8.34 21.48 -7.82
N TYR A 47 -9.11 20.79 -7.00
CA TYR A 47 -10.08 21.43 -6.11
C TYR A 47 -9.43 22.29 -5.00
N ALA A 48 -8.13 22.19 -4.77
CA ALA A 48 -7.40 23.06 -3.84
C ALA A 48 -7.00 24.40 -4.48
N HIS A 49 -7.05 24.50 -5.82
CA HIS A 49 -6.70 25.73 -6.52
C HIS A 49 -7.83 26.78 -6.39
N PRO A 50 -7.52 28.06 -6.07
CA PRO A 50 -8.54 29.10 -5.86
C PRO A 50 -9.52 29.28 -7.02
N ALA A 51 -9.03 29.26 -8.28
CA ALA A 51 -9.89 29.38 -9.46
C ALA A 51 -10.87 28.22 -9.59
N SER A 52 -10.43 26.98 -9.25
CA SER A 52 -11.30 25.81 -9.25
C SER A 52 -12.36 25.88 -8.15
N GLN A 53 -12.00 26.38 -6.96
CA GLN A 53 -12.94 26.59 -5.85
C GLN A 53 -14.00 27.63 -6.22
N GLN A 54 -13.57 28.74 -6.81
CA GLN A 54 -14.50 29.76 -7.27
C GLN A 54 -15.46 29.20 -8.32
N TRP A 55 -14.95 28.51 -9.34
CA TRP A 55 -15.79 27.91 -10.38
C TRP A 55 -16.78 26.89 -9.79
N LEU A 56 -16.31 25.99 -8.91
CA LEU A 56 -17.17 25.00 -8.25
C LEU A 56 -18.28 25.67 -7.41
N SER A 57 -18.03 26.85 -6.81
CA SER A 57 -19.01 27.56 -6.01
C SER A 57 -20.07 28.31 -6.85
N GLU A 58 -19.71 28.76 -8.04
CA GLU A 58 -20.51 29.66 -8.85
C GLU A 58 -21.19 28.99 -10.07
N THR A 59 -20.66 27.82 -10.53
CA THR A 59 -21.13 27.22 -11.79
C THR A 59 -22.61 26.80 -11.76
N PRO A 60 -23.42 27.21 -12.75
CA PRO A 60 -24.80 26.76 -12.89
C PRO A 60 -24.92 25.36 -13.52
N LEU A 61 -23.82 24.80 -14.04
CA LEU A 61 -23.81 23.49 -14.72
C LEU A 61 -24.00 22.31 -13.78
N LEU A 62 -23.74 22.52 -12.49
CA LEU A 62 -23.75 21.45 -11.48
C LEU A 62 -24.76 21.75 -10.38
N PRO A 63 -25.54 20.75 -9.93
CA PRO A 63 -26.33 20.87 -8.69
C PRO A 63 -25.47 21.19 -7.50
N ASP A 64 -25.99 21.90 -6.49
CA ASP A 64 -25.29 22.30 -5.28
C ASP A 64 -24.66 21.09 -4.56
N SER A 65 -25.42 19.99 -4.44
CA SER A 65 -24.95 18.75 -3.81
C SER A 65 -23.76 18.09 -4.56
N VAL A 66 -23.67 18.31 -5.87
CA VAL A 66 -22.54 17.83 -6.70
C VAL A 66 -21.33 18.73 -6.48
N ARG A 67 -21.52 20.05 -6.47
CA ARG A 67 -20.45 21.02 -6.21
C ARG A 67 -19.78 20.76 -4.87
N ASP A 68 -20.57 20.57 -3.80
CA ASP A 68 -20.08 20.21 -2.46
C ASP A 68 -19.34 18.86 -2.46
N ALA A 69 -19.85 17.89 -3.21
CA ALA A 69 -19.22 16.57 -3.28
C ALA A 69 -17.88 16.59 -4.05
N LEU A 70 -17.76 17.37 -5.13
CA LEU A 70 -16.52 17.52 -5.89
C LEU A 70 -15.42 18.25 -5.10
N ALA A 71 -15.79 19.25 -4.29
CA ALA A 71 -14.89 20.01 -3.43
C ALA A 71 -14.66 19.37 -2.03
N GLY A 72 -15.49 18.40 -1.65
CA GLY A 72 -15.54 17.86 -0.28
C GLY A 72 -14.39 16.95 0.10
N ASP A 73 -14.31 16.60 1.41
CA ASP A 73 -13.23 15.81 2.01
C ASP A 73 -13.49 14.29 2.03
N SER A 74 -14.66 13.85 1.52
CA SER A 74 -15.00 12.42 1.53
C SER A 74 -14.05 11.63 0.63
N THR A 75 -13.37 10.64 1.22
CA THR A 75 -12.34 9.84 0.54
C THR A 75 -12.77 8.38 0.29
N ARG A 76 -13.92 7.94 0.83
CA ARG A 76 -14.39 6.56 0.66
C ARG A 76 -15.02 6.39 -0.73
N PRO A 77 -14.64 5.35 -1.50
CA PRO A 77 -15.26 5.05 -2.77
C PRO A 77 -16.78 4.91 -2.64
N ARG A 78 -17.51 5.60 -3.52
CA ARG A 78 -18.97 5.59 -3.55
C ARG A 78 -19.49 6.04 -4.91
N VAL A 79 -20.71 5.65 -5.20
CA VAL A 79 -21.47 6.11 -6.36
C VAL A 79 -22.86 6.56 -5.92
N ALA A 80 -23.35 7.69 -6.44
CA ALA A 80 -24.67 8.22 -6.15
C ALA A 80 -25.24 8.94 -7.39
N ARG A 81 -26.50 8.64 -7.72
CA ARG A 81 -27.21 9.39 -8.75
C ARG A 81 -27.57 10.79 -8.23
N GLN A 82 -27.35 11.80 -9.05
CA GLN A 82 -27.60 13.20 -8.74
C GLN A 82 -28.21 13.87 -9.98
N GLY A 83 -29.55 14.05 -9.97
CA GLY A 83 -30.28 14.55 -11.15
C GLY A 83 -30.09 13.62 -12.36
N ASP A 84 -29.68 14.16 -13.47
CA ASP A 84 -29.43 13.43 -14.73
C ASP A 84 -28.03 12.78 -14.78
N GLY A 85 -27.20 13.03 -13.77
CA GLY A 85 -25.84 12.52 -13.73
C GLY A 85 -25.56 11.57 -12.56
N THR A 86 -24.30 11.17 -12.47
CA THR A 86 -23.81 10.26 -11.44
C THR A 86 -22.55 10.86 -10.82
N MET A 87 -22.55 10.99 -9.51
CA MET A 87 -21.38 11.37 -8.71
C MET A 87 -20.64 10.13 -8.24
N ILE A 88 -19.35 10.05 -8.56
CA ILE A 88 -18.49 8.89 -8.26
C ILE A 88 -17.26 9.38 -7.53
N THR A 89 -16.86 8.66 -6.48
CA THR A 89 -15.60 8.88 -5.77
C THR A 89 -14.79 7.59 -5.84
N LEU A 90 -13.56 7.68 -6.33
CA LEU A 90 -12.62 6.57 -6.48
C LEU A 90 -11.29 6.86 -5.78
N ARG A 91 -10.48 5.84 -5.63
CA ARG A 91 -9.14 5.92 -5.04
C ARG A 91 -8.12 5.32 -5.99
N GLY A 92 -7.00 6.01 -6.19
CA GLY A 92 -5.86 5.51 -6.93
C GLY A 92 -4.62 5.35 -6.07
N ILE A 93 -3.69 4.55 -6.53
CA ILE A 93 -2.37 4.41 -5.92
C ILE A 93 -1.62 5.75 -6.04
N ASN A 94 -0.85 6.08 -5.02
CA ASN A 94 -0.15 7.36 -4.97
C ASN A 94 1.31 7.20 -5.46
N PHE A 95 1.55 7.57 -6.69
CA PHE A 95 2.91 7.61 -7.28
C PHE A 95 3.55 9.01 -7.22
N ASN A 96 2.96 9.96 -6.48
CA ASN A 96 3.52 11.31 -6.37
C ASN A 96 4.86 11.28 -5.63
N VAL A 97 5.79 12.13 -6.05
CA VAL A 97 7.12 12.27 -5.44
C VAL A 97 7.00 12.56 -3.94
N ASN A 98 7.84 11.92 -3.13
CA ASN A 98 7.85 12.01 -1.66
C ASN A 98 6.55 11.51 -0.98
N SER A 99 5.77 10.69 -1.66
CA SER A 99 4.58 10.04 -1.11
C SER A 99 4.77 8.53 -1.06
N ARG A 100 4.00 7.85 -0.21
CA ARG A 100 3.96 6.39 -0.20
C ARG A 100 2.74 5.91 -0.98
N PRO A 101 2.84 4.79 -1.69
CA PRO A 101 1.73 4.22 -2.47
C PRO A 101 0.44 3.99 -1.65
N ASP A 102 0.57 3.63 -0.36
CA ASP A 102 -0.55 3.45 0.57
C ASP A 102 -1.25 4.75 0.99
N GLN A 103 -0.68 5.91 0.69
CA GLN A 103 -1.34 7.21 0.83
C GLN A 103 -2.23 7.50 -0.38
N LEU A 104 -3.20 6.65 -0.65
CA LEU A 104 -4.03 6.68 -1.84
C LEU A 104 -4.54 8.09 -2.16
N VAL A 105 -4.58 8.44 -3.45
CA VAL A 105 -5.13 9.70 -3.95
C VAL A 105 -6.63 9.57 -4.19
N THR A 106 -7.38 10.65 -3.93
CA THR A 106 -8.82 10.69 -4.18
C THR A 106 -9.07 11.31 -5.54
N PHE A 107 -9.88 10.64 -6.31
CA PHE A 107 -10.42 11.08 -7.58
C PHE A 107 -11.94 11.15 -7.48
N ARG A 108 -12.53 12.28 -7.86
CA ARG A 108 -13.98 12.48 -7.88
C ARG A 108 -14.41 12.87 -9.26
N VAL A 109 -15.54 12.35 -9.67
CA VAL A 109 -16.11 12.68 -10.98
C VAL A 109 -17.63 12.75 -10.90
N PHE A 110 -18.18 13.78 -11.51
CA PHE A 110 -19.58 13.87 -11.90
C PHE A 110 -19.69 13.69 -13.39
N ILE A 111 -20.57 12.79 -13.82
CA ILE A 111 -20.67 12.38 -15.21
C ILE A 111 -22.14 12.34 -15.66
N THR A 112 -22.39 12.88 -16.84
CA THR A 112 -23.66 12.83 -17.57
C THR A 112 -23.40 12.29 -18.98
N ASP A 113 -24.40 12.33 -19.86
CA ASP A 113 -24.25 12.01 -21.28
C ASP A 113 -23.43 13.04 -22.06
N LYS A 114 -23.25 14.27 -21.52
CA LYS A 114 -22.66 15.42 -22.22
C LYS A 114 -21.47 16.05 -21.50
N LEU A 115 -21.28 15.73 -20.22
CA LEU A 115 -20.34 16.45 -19.39
C LEU A 115 -19.65 15.49 -18.41
N ILE A 116 -18.34 15.62 -18.33
CA ILE A 116 -17.50 15.00 -17.31
C ILE A 116 -16.84 16.14 -16.53
N VAL A 117 -17.10 16.24 -15.24
CA VAL A 117 -16.36 17.13 -14.34
C VAL A 117 -15.66 16.31 -13.30
N SER A 118 -14.34 16.34 -13.30
CA SER A 118 -13.53 15.55 -12.37
C SER A 118 -12.60 16.43 -11.55
N THR A 119 -12.34 16.03 -10.30
CA THR A 119 -11.50 16.77 -9.37
C THR A 119 -10.47 15.89 -8.70
N ARG A 120 -9.29 16.48 -8.45
CA ARG A 120 -8.20 15.91 -7.67
C ARG A 120 -7.58 16.98 -6.79
N HIS A 121 -6.81 16.57 -5.79
CA HIS A 121 -5.84 17.44 -5.09
C HIS A 121 -4.39 17.06 -5.43
N ARG A 122 -4.13 15.77 -5.57
CA ARG A 122 -2.81 15.25 -5.99
C ARG A 122 -2.96 14.60 -7.36
N LYS A 123 -1.86 14.55 -8.09
CA LYS A 123 -1.82 13.93 -9.41
C LYS A 123 -2.30 12.47 -9.33
N VAL A 124 -3.17 12.09 -10.27
CA VAL A 124 -3.69 10.72 -10.44
C VAL A 124 -3.16 10.21 -11.76
N TYR A 125 -2.16 9.35 -11.72
CA TYR A 125 -1.44 8.91 -12.91
C TYR A 125 -2.32 8.18 -13.92
N SER A 126 -3.30 7.41 -13.47
CA SER A 126 -4.30 6.76 -14.33
C SER A 126 -5.11 7.76 -15.21
N ILE A 127 -5.22 9.03 -14.78
CA ILE A 127 -5.85 10.07 -15.59
C ILE A 127 -4.91 10.53 -16.70
N ASP A 128 -3.61 10.65 -16.42
CA ASP A 128 -2.65 11.07 -17.43
C ASP A 128 -2.52 10.01 -18.55
N GLU A 129 -2.61 8.72 -18.23
CA GLU A 129 -2.63 7.64 -19.23
C GLU A 129 -3.80 7.78 -20.19
N VAL A 130 -5.01 8.02 -19.67
CA VAL A 130 -6.19 8.27 -20.50
C VAL A 130 -6.05 9.57 -21.32
N VAL A 131 -5.38 10.59 -20.79
CA VAL A 131 -5.06 11.82 -21.54
C VAL A 131 -4.09 11.54 -22.67
N ASP A 132 -3.05 10.74 -22.44
CA ASP A 132 -2.07 10.37 -23.46
C ASP A 132 -2.73 9.57 -24.60
N GLU A 133 -3.62 8.64 -24.28
CA GLU A 133 -4.42 7.90 -25.27
C GLU A 133 -5.32 8.83 -26.10
N LEU A 134 -6.04 9.75 -25.44
CA LEU A 134 -6.88 10.73 -26.09
C LEU A 134 -6.09 11.66 -27.00
N GLN A 135 -4.91 12.11 -26.57
CA GLN A 135 -4.02 12.95 -27.39
C GLN A 135 -3.43 12.19 -28.58
N SER A 136 -3.28 10.87 -28.44
CA SER A 136 -2.83 9.98 -29.51
C SER A 136 -3.96 9.57 -30.48
N GLY A 137 -5.22 9.93 -30.17
CA GLY A 137 -6.38 9.62 -31.01
C GLY A 137 -6.88 8.18 -30.91
N VAL A 138 -6.51 7.46 -29.87
CA VAL A 138 -6.91 6.05 -29.61
C VAL A 138 -7.65 5.89 -28.27
N GLY A 139 -8.01 6.99 -27.65
CA GLY A 139 -8.69 7.03 -26.36
C GLY A 139 -10.19 6.79 -26.43
N PRO A 140 -10.90 6.98 -25.31
CA PRO A 140 -12.35 6.80 -25.20
C PRO A 140 -13.14 7.78 -26.08
N THR A 141 -14.29 7.32 -26.57
CA THR A 141 -15.11 8.07 -27.54
C THR A 141 -16.27 8.80 -26.91
N ASP A 142 -16.71 8.42 -25.73
CA ASP A 142 -17.86 8.98 -25.00
C ASP A 142 -17.63 8.94 -23.47
N CYS A 143 -18.64 9.40 -22.71
CA CYS A 143 -18.56 9.46 -21.26
C CYS A 143 -18.47 8.08 -20.60
N GLY A 144 -19.14 7.08 -21.16
CA GLY A 144 -19.14 5.72 -20.62
C GLY A 144 -17.79 5.07 -20.79
N SER A 145 -17.27 5.05 -22.02
CA SER A 145 -15.95 4.51 -22.32
C SER A 145 -14.84 5.26 -21.57
N TRP A 146 -14.95 6.59 -21.41
CA TRP A 146 -14.00 7.36 -20.60
C TRP A 146 -13.93 6.88 -19.15
N LEU A 147 -15.09 6.64 -18.51
CA LEU A 147 -15.11 6.14 -17.13
C LEU A 147 -14.55 4.71 -17.04
N VAL A 148 -14.82 3.88 -18.05
CA VAL A 148 -14.27 2.51 -18.12
C VAL A 148 -12.76 2.55 -18.20
N GLU A 149 -12.16 3.33 -19.11
CA GLU A 149 -10.70 3.46 -19.26
C GLU A 149 -10.04 3.96 -17.96
N VAL A 150 -10.61 5.02 -17.33
CA VAL A 150 -10.10 5.49 -16.03
C VAL A 150 -10.19 4.42 -14.94
N SER A 151 -11.30 3.66 -14.91
CA SER A 151 -11.49 2.60 -13.90
C SER A 151 -10.54 1.42 -14.14
N ASP A 152 -10.26 1.13 -15.41
CA ASP A 152 -9.32 0.10 -15.83
C ASP A 152 -7.90 0.43 -15.39
N ALA A 153 -7.40 1.61 -15.76
CA ALA A 153 -6.09 2.11 -15.37
C ALA A 153 -5.91 2.21 -13.83
N LEU A 154 -6.95 2.63 -13.09
CA LEU A 154 -6.94 2.63 -11.62
C LEU A 154 -6.82 1.22 -11.05
N THR A 155 -7.43 0.23 -11.70
CA THR A 155 -7.42 -1.17 -11.25
C THR A 155 -6.10 -1.84 -11.60
N ASP A 156 -5.51 -1.53 -12.74
CA ASP A 156 -4.20 -2.03 -13.14
C ASP A 156 -3.12 -1.57 -12.16
N HIS A 157 -3.06 -0.28 -11.86
CA HIS A 157 -2.14 0.24 -10.85
C HIS A 157 -2.35 -0.38 -9.45
N ALA A 158 -3.59 -0.68 -9.09
CA ALA A 158 -3.87 -1.36 -7.81
C ALA A 158 -3.37 -2.81 -7.84
N SER A 159 -3.54 -3.52 -8.96
CA SER A 159 -3.09 -4.90 -9.16
C SER A 159 -1.56 -4.99 -9.12
N GLU A 160 -0.85 -4.11 -9.83
CA GLU A 160 0.61 -4.02 -9.80
C GLU A 160 1.16 -3.77 -8.39
N PHE A 161 0.51 -2.88 -7.63
CA PHE A 161 0.94 -2.61 -6.26
C PHE A 161 0.65 -3.77 -5.30
N ILE A 162 -0.44 -4.52 -5.52
CA ILE A 162 -0.73 -5.76 -4.76
C ILE A 162 0.34 -6.81 -5.04
N GLU A 163 0.72 -6.98 -6.30
CA GLU A 163 1.78 -7.90 -6.72
C GLU A 163 3.14 -7.53 -6.12
N ASP A 164 3.54 -6.25 -6.16
CA ASP A 164 4.75 -5.76 -5.49
C ASP A 164 4.77 -6.06 -3.98
N LEU A 165 3.63 -5.94 -3.30
CA LEU A 165 3.53 -6.29 -1.89
C LEU A 165 3.60 -7.81 -1.65
N HIS A 166 3.05 -8.61 -2.57
CA HIS A 166 3.14 -10.06 -2.53
C HIS A 166 4.59 -10.54 -2.67
N ASP A 167 5.32 -10.00 -3.65
CA ASP A 167 6.74 -10.30 -3.86
C ASP A 167 7.58 -9.95 -2.63
N LYS A 168 7.34 -8.80 -2.01
CA LYS A 168 8.01 -8.42 -0.75
C LYS A 168 7.73 -9.39 0.40
N ILE A 169 6.56 -10.04 0.43
CA ILE A 169 6.25 -11.08 1.42
C ILE A 169 7.07 -12.34 1.13
N ILE A 170 7.17 -12.75 -0.15
CA ILE A 170 7.99 -13.88 -0.57
C ILE A 170 9.45 -13.65 -0.19
N ASP A 171 10.00 -12.46 -0.48
CA ASP A 171 11.37 -12.10 -0.11
C ASP A 171 11.63 -12.24 1.40
N LEU A 172 10.63 -11.88 2.22
CA LEU A 172 10.72 -12.04 3.68
C LEU A 172 10.68 -13.51 4.11
N GLU A 173 9.86 -14.34 3.46
CA GLU A 173 9.79 -15.77 3.71
C GLU A 173 11.13 -16.44 3.36
N ASP A 174 11.70 -16.13 2.22
CA ASP A 174 12.99 -16.66 1.78
C ASP A 174 14.13 -16.22 2.73
N ALA A 175 14.14 -14.96 3.16
CA ALA A 175 15.12 -14.49 4.14
C ALA A 175 15.02 -15.23 5.47
N LEU A 176 13.82 -15.57 5.94
CA LEU A 176 13.63 -16.36 7.16
C LEU A 176 14.09 -17.82 7.01
N LEU A 177 13.88 -18.44 5.84
CA LEU A 177 14.41 -19.77 5.54
C LEU A 177 15.93 -19.80 5.61
N ASP A 178 16.59 -18.71 5.21
CA ASP A 178 18.04 -18.50 5.32
C ASP A 178 18.50 -18.06 6.73
N GLN A 179 17.62 -18.11 7.72
CA GLN A 179 17.85 -17.67 9.09
C GLN A 179 18.26 -16.18 9.23
N GLN A 180 17.93 -15.37 8.24
CA GLN A 180 18.13 -13.92 8.28
C GLN A 180 16.91 -13.28 8.97
N ILE A 181 17.18 -12.40 9.94
CA ILE A 181 16.13 -11.68 10.66
C ILE A 181 15.82 -10.39 9.87
N PRO A 182 14.56 -10.20 9.40
CA PRO A 182 14.18 -8.99 8.69
C PRO A 182 14.38 -7.71 9.50
N GLU A 183 14.53 -6.58 8.81
CA GLU A 183 14.61 -5.27 9.46
C GLU A 183 13.35 -4.97 10.28
N ARG A 184 13.55 -4.28 11.41
CA ARG A 184 12.43 -3.87 12.27
C ARG A 184 11.46 -2.98 11.50
N GLY A 185 10.20 -3.37 11.50
CA GLY A 185 9.11 -2.58 10.90
C GLY A 185 8.81 -2.91 9.44
N GLN A 186 9.65 -3.65 8.73
CA GLN A 186 9.40 -4.00 7.31
C GLN A 186 8.08 -4.77 7.14
N LEU A 187 7.89 -5.86 7.88
CA LEU A 187 6.64 -6.63 7.87
C LEU A 187 5.43 -5.79 8.33
N ALA A 188 5.61 -4.95 9.35
CA ALA A 188 4.55 -4.09 9.84
C ALA A 188 4.12 -3.05 8.80
N LEU A 189 5.07 -2.53 8.01
CA LEU A 189 4.78 -1.59 6.92
C LEU A 189 3.99 -2.29 5.80
N ILE A 190 4.43 -3.47 5.35
CA ILE A 190 3.73 -4.26 4.33
C ILE A 190 2.30 -4.56 4.79
N ARG A 191 2.14 -5.08 6.01
CA ARG A 191 0.81 -5.37 6.57
C ARG A 191 -0.09 -4.14 6.63
N LYS A 192 0.45 -2.98 7.01
CA LYS A 192 -0.29 -1.70 7.00
C LYS A 192 -0.76 -1.36 5.60
N GLN A 193 0.11 -1.48 4.59
CA GLN A 193 -0.21 -1.18 3.20
C GLN A 193 -1.32 -2.08 2.66
N LEU A 194 -1.25 -3.39 2.90
CA LEU A 194 -2.29 -4.36 2.54
C LEU A 194 -3.65 -4.01 3.18
N ILE A 195 -3.67 -3.68 4.47
CA ILE A 195 -4.90 -3.32 5.19
C ILE A 195 -5.51 -2.02 4.64
N VAL A 196 -4.67 -1.04 4.30
CA VAL A 196 -5.15 0.23 3.71
C VAL A 196 -5.73 -0.02 2.32
N LEU A 197 -5.05 -0.80 1.46
CA LEU A 197 -5.57 -1.18 0.15
C LEU A 197 -6.94 -1.86 0.28
N ARG A 198 -7.03 -2.90 1.09
CA ARG A 198 -8.28 -3.62 1.31
C ARG A 198 -9.43 -2.72 1.73
N ARG A 199 -9.16 -1.78 2.64
CA ARG A 199 -10.16 -0.83 3.16
C ARG A 199 -10.81 0.02 2.08
N TYR A 200 -10.06 0.37 1.02
CA TYR A 200 -10.55 1.24 -0.05
C TYR A 200 -10.91 0.48 -1.32
N MET A 201 -10.19 -0.60 -1.65
CA MET A 201 -10.47 -1.37 -2.86
C MET A 201 -11.77 -2.18 -2.75
N ALA A 202 -12.14 -2.68 -1.55
CA ALA A 202 -13.40 -3.39 -1.37
C ALA A 202 -14.64 -2.53 -1.70
N PRO A 203 -14.82 -1.32 -1.16
CA PRO A 203 -15.92 -0.46 -1.58
C PRO A 203 -15.78 0.04 -3.03
N GLN A 204 -14.57 0.11 -3.59
CA GLN A 204 -14.36 0.50 -5.01
C GLN A 204 -14.88 -0.59 -5.96
N ARG A 205 -14.61 -1.86 -5.67
CA ARG A 205 -15.21 -2.98 -6.41
C ARG A 205 -16.74 -2.89 -6.38
N ASP A 206 -17.34 -2.58 -5.23
CA ASP A 206 -18.79 -2.44 -5.11
C ASP A 206 -19.32 -1.25 -5.94
N VAL A 207 -18.55 -0.17 -6.08
CA VAL A 207 -18.87 0.94 -6.98
C VAL A 207 -18.89 0.47 -8.43
N PHE A 208 -17.86 -0.26 -8.89
CA PHE A 208 -17.77 -0.76 -10.25
C PHE A 208 -18.90 -1.78 -10.55
N ALA A 209 -19.15 -2.73 -9.66
CA ALA A 209 -20.26 -3.69 -9.79
C ALA A 209 -21.62 -2.98 -9.87
N ARG A 210 -21.81 -1.91 -9.10
CA ARG A 210 -23.04 -1.10 -9.16
C ARG A 210 -23.16 -0.34 -10.48
N LEU A 211 -22.08 0.27 -10.96
CA LEU A 211 -22.07 0.95 -12.27
C LEU A 211 -22.39 -0.03 -13.42
N ALA A 212 -21.85 -1.24 -13.36
CA ALA A 212 -22.13 -2.29 -14.33
C ALA A 212 -23.61 -2.75 -14.32
N SER A 213 -24.24 -2.79 -13.14
CA SER A 213 -25.64 -3.24 -12.98
C SER A 213 -26.67 -2.14 -13.24
N ASP A 214 -26.33 -0.87 -12.98
CA ASP A 214 -27.23 0.26 -13.14
C ASP A 214 -27.44 0.60 -14.62
N ARG A 215 -28.70 0.88 -15.00
CA ARG A 215 -29.01 1.38 -16.35
C ARG A 215 -28.80 2.87 -16.38
N LEU A 216 -27.59 3.29 -16.73
CA LEU A 216 -27.21 4.68 -16.93
C LEU A 216 -27.34 5.03 -18.39
N VAL A 217 -27.96 6.21 -18.70
CA VAL A 217 -28.24 6.62 -20.07
C VAL A 217 -26.97 6.83 -20.89
N TRP A 218 -25.90 7.26 -20.22
CA TRP A 218 -24.60 7.59 -20.81
C TRP A 218 -23.61 6.38 -20.85
N MET A 219 -24.06 5.19 -20.48
CA MET A 219 -23.22 3.99 -20.41
C MET A 219 -23.80 2.89 -21.30
N SER A 220 -23.06 2.45 -22.30
CA SER A 220 -23.46 1.40 -23.23
C SER A 220 -23.50 0.02 -22.59
N ASP A 221 -24.11 -0.96 -23.27
CA ASP A 221 -24.10 -2.35 -22.83
C ASP A 221 -22.67 -2.94 -22.83
N ASP A 222 -21.82 -2.48 -23.73
CA ASP A 222 -20.42 -2.87 -23.81
C ASP A 222 -19.61 -2.32 -22.65
N ASP A 223 -19.78 -1.04 -22.34
CA ASP A 223 -19.13 -0.39 -21.19
C ASP A 223 -19.54 -1.07 -19.88
N ARG A 224 -20.81 -1.46 -19.74
CA ARG A 224 -21.26 -2.20 -18.55
C ARG A 224 -20.59 -3.57 -18.43
N ARG A 225 -20.41 -4.31 -19.53
CA ARG A 225 -19.65 -5.57 -19.51
C ARG A 225 -18.21 -5.36 -19.10
N ARG A 226 -17.53 -4.39 -19.72
CA ARG A 226 -16.14 -4.03 -19.36
C ARG A 226 -16.03 -3.58 -17.90
N MET A 227 -16.95 -2.79 -17.40
CA MET A 227 -17.00 -2.37 -16.00
C MET A 227 -17.20 -3.56 -15.06
N GLN A 228 -18.00 -4.58 -15.45
CA GLN A 228 -18.15 -5.82 -14.68
C GLN A 228 -16.83 -6.61 -14.65
N ASP A 229 -16.13 -6.71 -15.78
CA ASP A 229 -14.83 -7.38 -15.86
C ASP A 229 -13.79 -6.69 -14.95
N ILE A 230 -13.80 -5.35 -14.89
CA ILE A 230 -12.97 -4.55 -13.99
C ILE A 230 -13.32 -4.86 -12.51
N ALA A 231 -14.63 -4.90 -12.18
CA ALA A 231 -15.08 -5.23 -10.84
C ALA A 231 -14.63 -6.65 -10.42
N ASP A 232 -14.73 -7.63 -11.33
CA ASP A 232 -14.32 -9.02 -11.09
C ASP A 232 -12.79 -9.13 -10.95
N ARG A 233 -12.02 -8.38 -11.74
CA ARG A 233 -10.55 -8.32 -11.62
C ARG A 233 -10.14 -7.72 -10.27
N LEU A 234 -10.75 -6.62 -9.86
CA LEU A 234 -10.50 -6.03 -8.55
C LEU A 234 -10.93 -6.97 -7.41
N GLY A 235 -12.00 -7.78 -7.63
CA GLY A 235 -12.43 -8.84 -6.72
C GLY A 235 -11.36 -9.88 -6.47
N ARG A 236 -10.72 -10.40 -7.53
CA ARG A 236 -9.59 -11.33 -7.42
C ARG A 236 -8.42 -10.71 -6.66
N GLY A 237 -8.06 -9.45 -6.96
CA GLY A 237 -7.03 -8.73 -6.21
C GLY A 237 -7.35 -8.57 -4.72
N LEU A 238 -8.63 -8.47 -4.33
CA LEU A 238 -9.05 -8.47 -2.92
C LEU A 238 -8.85 -9.82 -2.25
N ASP A 239 -9.08 -10.93 -2.95
CA ASP A 239 -8.83 -12.28 -2.43
C ASP A 239 -7.31 -12.49 -2.22
N ASP A 240 -6.48 -12.00 -3.14
CA ASP A 240 -5.02 -12.02 -3.02
C ASP A 240 -4.54 -11.16 -1.83
N LEU A 241 -5.15 -9.99 -1.62
CA LEU A 241 -4.90 -9.14 -0.45
C LEU A 241 -5.21 -9.86 0.87
N ASP A 242 -6.36 -10.55 0.94
CA ASP A 242 -6.77 -11.29 2.14
C ASP A 242 -5.81 -12.45 2.43
N GLY A 243 -5.38 -13.17 1.39
CA GLY A 243 -4.34 -14.19 1.48
C GLY A 243 -3.00 -13.61 1.97
N SER A 244 -2.58 -12.49 1.41
CA SER A 244 -1.34 -11.80 1.80
C SER A 244 -1.38 -11.28 3.23
N ILE A 245 -2.51 -10.74 3.68
CA ILE A 245 -2.71 -10.31 5.08
C ILE A 245 -2.57 -11.52 6.04
N ALA A 246 -3.16 -12.65 5.70
CA ALA A 246 -3.05 -13.87 6.50
C ALA A 246 -1.60 -14.38 6.57
N ARG A 247 -0.85 -14.37 5.45
CA ARG A 247 0.58 -14.73 5.41
C ARG A 247 1.41 -13.82 6.31
N THR A 248 1.16 -12.51 6.36
CA THR A 248 1.89 -11.60 7.25
C THR A 248 1.71 -11.94 8.73
N ALA A 249 0.59 -12.56 9.14
CA ALA A 249 0.40 -13.00 10.51
C ALA A 249 1.29 -14.22 10.83
N ILE A 250 1.35 -15.20 9.93
CA ILE A 250 2.21 -16.38 10.06
C ILE A 250 3.68 -15.95 10.14
N LEU A 251 4.11 -15.05 9.25
CA LEU A 251 5.48 -14.52 9.27
C LEU A 251 5.84 -13.80 10.57
N ALA A 252 4.90 -13.07 11.17
CA ALA A 252 5.14 -12.41 12.46
C ALA A 252 5.40 -13.42 13.58
N ASP A 253 4.67 -14.54 13.58
CA ASP A 253 4.87 -15.63 14.54
C ASP A 253 6.21 -16.33 14.30
N GLU A 254 6.59 -16.57 13.05
CA GLU A 254 7.86 -17.19 12.68
C GLU A 254 9.06 -16.31 13.06
N ILE A 255 9.01 -15.00 12.77
CA ILE A 255 10.03 -14.04 13.21
C ILE A 255 10.19 -14.08 14.73
N THR A 256 9.08 -14.15 15.46
CA THR A 256 9.10 -14.24 16.93
C THR A 256 9.77 -15.52 17.39
N SER A 257 9.51 -16.66 16.74
CA SER A 257 10.14 -17.96 17.03
C SER A 257 11.64 -17.92 16.78
N VAL A 258 12.08 -17.41 15.62
CA VAL A 258 13.50 -17.27 15.27
C VAL A 258 14.24 -16.37 16.27
N LEU A 259 13.62 -15.27 16.70
CA LEU A 259 14.19 -14.40 17.72
C LEU A 259 14.30 -15.08 19.08
N ALA A 260 13.28 -15.86 19.48
CA ALA A 260 13.30 -16.63 20.73
C ALA A 260 14.40 -17.69 20.71
N ASP A 261 14.58 -18.41 19.61
CA ASP A 261 15.65 -19.40 19.44
C ASP A 261 17.05 -18.75 19.49
N ALA A 262 17.22 -17.60 18.86
CA ALA A 262 18.47 -16.84 18.94
C ALA A 262 18.78 -16.38 20.38
N MET A 263 17.77 -15.93 21.13
CA MET A 263 17.91 -15.58 22.56
C MET A 263 18.23 -16.81 23.41
N ASN A 264 17.51 -17.90 23.19
CA ASN A 264 17.75 -19.17 23.90
C ASN A 264 19.18 -19.67 23.69
N ARG A 265 19.68 -19.64 22.45
CA ARG A 265 21.05 -20.00 22.11
C ARG A 265 22.09 -19.14 22.84
N ARG A 266 21.85 -17.80 22.88
CA ARG A 266 22.72 -16.86 23.62
C ARG A 266 22.71 -17.15 25.13
N THR A 267 21.54 -17.34 25.73
CA THR A 267 21.34 -17.65 27.13
C THR A 267 22.03 -19.00 27.49
N TYR A 268 21.85 -19.98 26.60
CA TYR A 268 22.52 -21.28 26.75
C TYR A 268 24.03 -21.15 26.74
N THR A 269 24.61 -20.41 25.81
CA THR A 269 26.05 -20.14 25.72
C THR A 269 26.57 -19.46 26.99
N MET A 270 25.84 -18.44 27.49
CA MET A 270 26.17 -17.76 28.74
C MET A 270 26.12 -18.70 29.95
N SER A 271 25.12 -19.58 30.02
CA SER A 271 24.97 -20.57 31.08
C SER A 271 26.12 -21.62 31.06
N LEU A 272 26.54 -22.07 29.88
CA LEU A 272 27.68 -22.95 29.70
C LEU A 272 28.98 -22.29 30.19
N LEU A 273 29.22 -21.04 29.80
CA LEU A 273 30.38 -20.28 30.25
C LEU A 273 30.37 -20.15 31.80
N ALA A 274 29.24 -19.76 32.37
CA ALA A 274 29.08 -19.63 33.80
C ALA A 274 29.34 -20.97 34.53
N MET A 275 28.84 -22.08 34.00
CA MET A 275 29.03 -23.43 34.59
C MET A 275 30.49 -23.86 34.62
N VAL A 276 31.28 -23.46 33.61
CA VAL A 276 32.73 -23.75 33.57
C VAL A 276 33.51 -22.81 34.49
N PHE A 277 33.23 -21.52 34.47
CA PHE A 277 34.01 -20.52 35.19
C PHE A 277 33.66 -20.41 36.68
N LEU A 278 32.41 -20.64 37.08
CA LEU A 278 31.99 -20.48 38.48
C LEU A 278 32.74 -21.39 39.44
N PRO A 279 32.89 -22.71 39.21
CA PRO A 279 33.69 -23.57 40.06
C PRO A 279 35.19 -23.18 40.07
N ALA A 280 35.73 -22.78 38.91
CA ALA A 280 37.12 -22.32 38.83
C ALA A 280 37.33 -21.04 39.63
N THR A 281 36.41 -20.06 39.51
CA THR A 281 36.45 -18.79 40.25
C THR A 281 36.31 -19.04 41.77
N PHE A 282 35.44 -19.97 42.17
CA PHE A 282 35.30 -20.35 43.58
C PHE A 282 36.61 -20.93 44.15
N LEU A 283 37.23 -21.85 43.43
CA LEU A 283 38.51 -22.43 43.84
C LEU A 283 39.64 -21.39 43.88
N THR A 284 39.74 -20.52 42.87
CA THR A 284 40.75 -19.45 42.87
C THR A 284 40.52 -18.45 44.02
N GLY A 285 39.24 -18.15 44.35
CA GLY A 285 38.88 -17.32 45.49
C GLY A 285 39.25 -17.98 46.83
N LEU A 286 38.93 -19.29 46.99
CA LEU A 286 39.22 -20.05 48.20
C LEU A 286 40.74 -20.16 48.50
N PHE A 287 41.53 -20.46 47.47
CA PHE A 287 42.98 -20.56 47.59
C PHE A 287 43.70 -19.19 47.51
N GLY A 288 43.05 -18.14 47.08
CA GLY A 288 43.56 -16.76 47.04
C GLY A 288 43.34 -15.98 48.36
N VAL A 289 42.65 -16.54 49.34
CA VAL A 289 42.44 -15.90 50.65
C VAL A 289 43.73 -16.02 51.46
N ASN A 290 44.25 -14.89 51.94
CA ASN A 290 45.46 -14.81 52.79
C ASN A 290 45.20 -15.27 54.21
N LEU A 291 44.65 -16.45 54.37
CA LEU A 291 44.48 -17.13 55.71
C LEU A 291 45.51 -18.21 55.86
N GLY A 292 46.15 -18.31 57.07
CA GLY A 292 47.08 -19.38 57.41
C GLY A 292 46.39 -20.73 57.37
N GLY A 293 47.11 -21.78 56.91
CA GLY A 293 46.65 -23.19 56.92
C GLY A 293 46.16 -23.71 55.56
N ILE A 294 46.40 -23.01 54.46
CA ILE A 294 46.12 -23.50 53.11
C ILE A 294 47.01 -24.70 52.78
N PRO A 295 46.46 -25.92 52.50
CA PRO A 295 47.26 -27.09 52.18
C PRO A 295 48.16 -26.88 50.96
N GLY A 296 49.50 -27.04 51.13
CA GLY A 296 50.45 -26.89 50.01
C GLY A 296 50.96 -25.49 49.73
N GLY A 297 50.55 -24.45 50.50
CA GLY A 297 50.97 -23.08 50.31
C GLY A 297 52.45 -22.81 50.39
N ASP A 298 53.14 -23.57 51.23
CA ASP A 298 54.59 -23.43 51.42
C ASP A 298 55.43 -24.32 50.48
N LYS A 299 54.83 -25.11 49.61
CA LYS A 299 55.54 -26.00 48.68
C LYS A 299 55.71 -25.40 47.28
N PRO A 300 56.94 -25.51 46.69
CA PRO A 300 57.24 -24.88 45.39
C PRO A 300 56.40 -25.43 44.22
N PHE A 301 55.79 -26.63 44.34
CA PHE A 301 54.91 -27.20 43.32
C PHE A 301 53.41 -27.04 43.60
N GLY A 302 53.05 -26.38 44.71
CA GLY A 302 51.64 -26.15 45.07
C GLY A 302 50.86 -25.42 43.99
N PHE A 303 51.44 -24.39 43.36
CA PHE A 303 50.83 -23.64 42.24
C PHE A 303 50.61 -24.53 41.00
N ALA A 304 51.61 -25.37 40.65
CA ALA A 304 51.45 -26.25 39.47
C ALA A 304 50.35 -27.30 39.68
N LEU A 305 50.23 -27.83 40.90
CA LEU A 305 49.17 -28.77 41.26
C LEU A 305 47.76 -28.08 41.20
N PHE A 306 47.68 -26.86 41.68
CA PHE A 306 46.45 -26.07 41.60
C PHE A 306 46.01 -25.78 40.14
N CYS A 307 46.94 -25.40 39.27
CA CYS A 307 46.67 -25.23 37.84
C CYS A 307 46.19 -26.54 37.19
N LEU A 308 46.79 -27.65 37.51
CA LEU A 308 46.41 -28.97 37.00
C LEU A 308 44.99 -29.36 37.48
N LEU A 309 44.63 -29.03 38.71
CA LEU A 309 43.30 -29.25 39.28
C LEU A 309 42.23 -28.39 38.55
N LEU A 310 42.52 -27.12 38.24
CA LEU A 310 41.64 -26.27 37.47
C LEU A 310 41.41 -26.79 36.03
N VAL A 311 42.48 -27.25 35.37
CA VAL A 311 42.37 -27.84 34.02
C VAL A 311 41.55 -29.14 34.07
N ALA A 312 41.79 -29.99 35.06
CA ALA A 312 41.03 -31.24 35.23
C ALA A 312 39.55 -30.98 35.53
N LEU A 313 39.25 -29.95 36.32
CA LEU A 313 37.87 -29.50 36.59
C LEU A 313 37.18 -29.03 35.31
N GLY A 314 37.83 -28.15 34.54
CA GLY A 314 37.30 -27.66 33.27
C GLY A 314 37.06 -28.79 32.27
N ALA A 315 38.01 -29.69 32.11
CA ALA A 315 37.90 -30.89 31.28
C ALA A 315 36.76 -31.82 31.74
N GLY A 316 36.64 -32.04 33.05
CA GLY A 316 35.57 -32.85 33.65
C GLY A 316 34.18 -32.28 33.41
N VAL A 317 33.99 -30.96 33.60
CA VAL A 317 32.73 -30.28 33.33
C VAL A 317 32.40 -30.37 31.85
N THR A 318 33.36 -30.10 30.96
CA THR A 318 33.16 -30.18 29.51
C THR A 318 32.82 -31.61 29.07
N TRP A 319 33.51 -32.61 29.61
CA TRP A 319 33.22 -34.02 29.34
C TRP A 319 31.81 -34.41 29.80
N TRP A 320 31.41 -33.99 31.00
CA TRP A 320 30.09 -34.26 31.57
C TRP A 320 28.99 -33.63 30.72
N LEU A 321 29.14 -32.35 30.27
CA LEU A 321 28.23 -31.65 29.40
C LEU A 321 28.05 -32.38 28.06
N LYS A 322 29.17 -32.82 27.45
CA LYS A 322 29.14 -33.57 26.20
C LYS A 322 28.46 -34.94 26.36
N ARG A 323 28.68 -35.63 27.49
CA ARG A 323 28.03 -36.91 27.79
C ARG A 323 26.52 -36.74 28.05
N SER A 324 26.13 -35.67 28.66
CA SER A 324 24.72 -35.35 28.99
C SER A 324 23.92 -34.77 27.81
N ARG A 325 24.50 -34.73 26.61
CA ARG A 325 23.92 -34.14 25.39
C ARG A 325 23.49 -32.66 25.55
N TRP A 326 24.22 -31.94 26.40
CA TRP A 326 24.05 -30.51 26.57
C TRP A 326 24.93 -29.70 25.61
N LEU A 327 25.88 -30.35 24.95
CA LEU A 327 26.74 -29.84 23.85
C LEU A 327 26.59 -30.71 22.63
#